data_e31452b665086f98c2cb45e6a27c1474
#
_entry.id   e31452b665086f98c2cb45e6a27c1474
#
_cell.length_a   1.000
_cell.length_b   1.000
_cell.length_c   1.000
_cell.angle_alpha   90.00
_cell.angle_beta   90.00
_cell.angle_gamma   90.00
#
_symmetry.space_group_name_H-M   'P 1'
#
loop_
_entity.id
_entity.type
_entity.pdbx_description
1 polymer ?
#
loop_
_entity_poly.entity_id
_entity_poly.type
_entity_poly.pdbx_seq_one_letter_code
_entity_poly.pdbx_strand_id
1 'polypeptide(L)'
;LNTSRRFGNNDDGYTPGNISCTLEYDYTDWCMARLAEWLGKEGDRAHFDKRALSYATIFDPESGWFRPRNEKGVFSSLPEKGRLQEGYGCVESNPYQQGWFVPHDVEGMIRLMGGREKVLADLKDMFEKTPGDYLWNDYYNHANEPVHHVPFLFNRLGMPSLTQKWTRDICRNAYHDKVTGLVGNEDVGQMSAWYVLAAA
;
A
#
# COMPACT_ATOMS: atom_id res chain seq x y z
N LEU A 1 -7.24 -2.37 -26.96
CA LEU A 1 -7.60 -1.91 -25.62
C LEU A 1 -7.63 -0.39 -25.65
N ASN A 2 -8.74 0.22 -25.23
CA ASN A 2 -8.79 1.68 -25.06
C ASN A 2 -8.01 2.02 -23.79
N THR A 3 -6.74 2.38 -23.97
CA THR A 3 -5.78 2.60 -22.86
C THR A 3 -5.71 4.07 -22.44
N SER A 4 -6.55 4.93 -23.02
CA SER A 4 -6.39 6.37 -22.89
C SER A 4 -6.72 6.91 -21.50
N ARG A 5 -7.65 6.28 -20.78
CA ARG A 5 -7.97 6.65 -19.37
C ARG A 5 -8.51 5.45 -18.63
N ARG A 6 -8.05 5.23 -17.41
CA ARG A 6 -8.79 4.45 -16.43
C ARG A 6 -9.94 5.29 -15.89
N PHE A 7 -10.96 4.62 -15.42
CA PHE A 7 -12.09 5.30 -14.79
C PHE A 7 -11.58 6.18 -13.65
N GLY A 8 -11.78 7.48 -13.78
CA GLY A 8 -11.41 8.47 -12.77
C GLY A 8 -9.99 9.04 -12.84
N ASN A 9 -9.05 8.44 -13.59
CA ASN A 9 -7.71 9.02 -13.72
C ASN A 9 -7.69 10.26 -14.62
N ASN A 10 -6.87 11.25 -14.25
CA ASN A 10 -6.56 12.41 -15.08
C ASN A 10 -5.40 12.11 -16.06
N ASP A 11 -4.99 13.11 -16.84
CA ASP A 11 -3.91 12.98 -17.83
C ASP A 11 -2.52 12.76 -17.19
N ASP A 12 -2.33 13.16 -15.93
CA ASP A 12 -1.12 12.93 -15.13
C ASP A 12 -1.06 11.51 -14.55
N GLY A 13 -2.13 10.72 -14.71
CA GLY A 13 -2.19 9.31 -14.34
C GLY A 13 -2.74 9.03 -12.94
N TYR A 14 -3.04 10.05 -12.12
CA TYR A 14 -3.65 9.84 -10.80
C TYR A 14 -5.16 10.04 -10.81
N THR A 15 -5.85 9.45 -9.83
CA THR A 15 -7.27 9.68 -9.60
C THR A 15 -7.43 10.88 -8.64
N PRO A 16 -7.99 12.01 -9.10
CA PRO A 16 -8.12 13.19 -8.26
C PRO A 16 -8.85 12.92 -6.94
N GLY A 17 -8.23 13.35 -5.84
CA GLY A 17 -8.79 13.18 -4.50
C GLY A 17 -8.74 11.75 -3.94
N ASN A 18 -8.16 10.77 -4.66
CA ASN A 18 -8.21 9.37 -4.28
C ASN A 18 -6.83 8.70 -4.30
N ILE A 19 -6.29 8.43 -3.12
CA ILE A 19 -5.00 7.75 -2.93
C ILE A 19 -5.13 6.27 -3.26
N SER A 20 -6.14 5.57 -2.71
CA SER A 20 -6.33 4.13 -2.93
C SER A 20 -6.40 3.78 -4.41
N CYS A 21 -7.30 4.45 -5.16
CA CYS A 21 -7.43 4.19 -6.60
C CYS A 21 -6.11 4.46 -7.36
N THR A 22 -5.39 5.52 -7.01
CA THR A 22 -4.12 5.82 -7.69
C THR A 22 -3.11 4.70 -7.47
N LEU A 23 -2.85 4.32 -6.21
CA LEU A 23 -1.84 3.32 -5.87
C LEU A 23 -2.20 1.92 -6.40
N GLU A 24 -3.45 1.51 -6.26
CA GLU A 24 -3.91 0.20 -6.73
C GLU A 24 -3.96 0.10 -8.26
N TYR A 25 -4.33 1.19 -8.93
CA TYR A 25 -4.27 1.24 -10.40
C TYR A 25 -2.83 1.19 -10.92
N ASP A 26 -1.89 1.82 -10.24
CA ASP A 26 -0.47 1.75 -10.61
C ASP A 26 0.07 0.32 -10.52
N TYR A 27 -0.30 -0.40 -9.46
CA TYR A 27 0.05 -1.82 -9.36
C TYR A 27 -0.60 -2.66 -10.48
N THR A 28 -1.86 -2.39 -10.80
CA THR A 28 -2.52 -3.07 -11.92
C THR A 28 -1.87 -2.73 -13.26
N ASP A 29 -1.45 -1.48 -13.47
CA ASP A 29 -0.72 -1.06 -14.68
C ASP A 29 0.63 -1.76 -14.78
N TRP A 30 1.34 -1.93 -13.68
CA TRP A 30 2.55 -2.74 -13.65
C TRP A 30 2.27 -4.19 -14.06
N CYS A 31 1.21 -4.81 -13.57
CA CYS A 31 0.81 -6.15 -13.98
C CYS A 31 0.49 -6.20 -15.49
N MET A 32 -0.20 -5.19 -16.02
CA MET A 32 -0.49 -5.08 -17.46
C MET A 32 0.80 -4.89 -18.29
N ALA A 33 1.77 -4.14 -17.79
CA ALA A 33 3.08 -4.02 -18.44
C ALA A 33 3.80 -5.37 -18.51
N ARG A 34 3.77 -6.17 -17.42
CA ARG A 34 4.37 -7.53 -17.42
C ARG A 34 3.65 -8.47 -18.40
N LEU A 35 2.33 -8.40 -18.48
CA LEU A 35 1.56 -9.16 -19.48
C LEU A 35 1.90 -8.73 -20.91
N ALA A 36 1.99 -7.43 -21.17
CA ALA A 36 2.35 -6.89 -22.48
C ALA A 36 3.76 -7.33 -22.90
N GLU A 37 4.72 -7.31 -21.97
CA GLU A 37 6.08 -7.82 -22.19
C GLU A 37 6.05 -9.32 -22.57
N TRP A 38 5.32 -10.15 -21.84
CA TRP A 38 5.18 -11.57 -22.15
C TRP A 38 4.54 -11.83 -23.52
N LEU A 39 3.63 -10.96 -23.94
CA LEU A 39 2.97 -11.03 -25.26
C LEU A 39 3.76 -10.35 -26.38
N GLY A 40 4.95 -9.80 -26.15
CA GLY A 40 5.76 -9.09 -27.12
C GLY A 40 5.16 -7.76 -27.59
N LYS A 41 4.32 -7.12 -26.80
CA LYS A 41 3.63 -5.85 -27.11
C LYS A 41 4.36 -4.65 -26.49
N GLU A 42 5.50 -4.28 -27.08
CA GLU A 42 6.40 -3.25 -26.54
C GLU A 42 5.74 -1.87 -26.35
N GLY A 43 4.84 -1.47 -27.27
CA GLY A 43 4.11 -0.20 -27.13
C GLY A 43 3.19 -0.17 -25.90
N ASP A 44 2.45 -1.26 -25.68
CA ASP A 44 1.58 -1.41 -24.52
C ASP A 44 2.41 -1.50 -23.24
N ARG A 45 3.53 -2.24 -23.25
CA ARG A 45 4.48 -2.33 -22.15
C ARG A 45 4.96 -0.94 -21.73
N ALA A 46 5.50 -0.18 -22.65
CA ALA A 46 6.02 1.16 -22.35
C ALA A 46 4.94 2.11 -21.81
N HIS A 47 3.71 2.02 -22.34
CA HIS A 47 2.58 2.79 -21.87
C HIS A 47 2.23 2.46 -20.42
N PHE A 48 2.08 1.18 -20.08
CA PHE A 48 1.72 0.75 -18.73
C PHE A 48 2.86 0.90 -17.73
N ASP A 49 4.13 0.67 -18.12
CA ASP A 49 5.29 0.95 -17.28
C ASP A 49 5.34 2.43 -16.85
N LYS A 50 5.04 3.35 -17.76
CA LYS A 50 4.96 4.78 -17.42
C LYS A 50 3.85 5.08 -16.44
N ARG A 51 2.67 4.51 -16.63
CA ARG A 51 1.50 4.73 -15.76
C ARG A 51 1.69 4.13 -14.37
N ALA A 52 2.37 3.01 -14.26
CA ALA A 52 2.69 2.37 -12.99
C ALA A 52 3.53 3.23 -12.04
N LEU A 53 4.09 4.34 -12.53
CA LEU A 53 4.88 5.29 -11.73
C LEU A 53 4.08 6.52 -11.29
N SER A 54 2.78 6.58 -11.56
CA SER A 54 1.94 7.76 -11.25
C SER A 54 1.79 8.00 -9.75
N TYR A 55 2.06 7.01 -8.89
CA TYR A 55 2.08 7.16 -7.44
C TYR A 55 2.98 8.33 -6.99
N ALA A 56 4.05 8.61 -7.73
CA ALA A 56 4.94 9.71 -7.43
C ALA A 56 4.25 11.08 -7.56
N THR A 57 3.18 11.19 -8.35
CA THR A 57 2.45 12.46 -8.56
C THR A 57 1.58 12.85 -7.38
N ILE A 58 1.20 11.89 -6.54
CA ILE A 58 0.41 12.13 -5.33
C ILE A 58 1.27 12.12 -4.05
N PHE A 59 2.58 12.01 -4.19
CA PHE A 59 3.51 12.21 -3.07
C PHE A 59 3.79 13.70 -2.88
N ASP A 60 3.57 14.18 -1.67
CA ASP A 60 3.87 15.55 -1.30
C ASP A 60 5.22 15.62 -0.58
N PRO A 61 6.24 16.23 -1.20
CA PRO A 61 7.58 16.31 -0.61
C PRO A 61 7.64 17.21 0.64
N GLU A 62 6.70 18.14 0.82
CA GLU A 62 6.66 19.01 1.99
C GLU A 62 6.23 18.25 3.25
N SER A 63 5.19 17.41 3.13
CA SER A 63 4.76 16.53 4.22
C SER A 63 5.57 15.24 4.32
N GLY A 64 6.27 14.87 3.24
CA GLY A 64 7.01 13.59 3.13
C GLY A 64 6.09 12.37 3.06
N TRP A 65 4.85 12.54 2.57
CA TRP A 65 3.87 11.46 2.50
C TRP A 65 2.90 11.61 1.33
N PHE A 66 2.16 10.53 1.02
CA PHE A 66 1.10 10.54 0.02
C PHE A 66 -0.12 11.32 0.51
N ARG A 67 -0.63 12.21 -0.33
CA ARG A 67 -1.79 13.05 -0.03
C ARG A 67 -2.79 13.05 -1.17
N PRO A 68 -4.09 13.20 -0.88
CA PRO A 68 -5.07 13.43 -1.93
C PRO A 68 -4.70 14.71 -2.70
N ARG A 69 -4.69 14.61 -4.02
CA ARG A 69 -4.39 15.72 -4.93
C ARG A 69 -5.60 15.96 -5.81
N ASN A 70 -6.08 17.19 -5.87
CA ASN A 70 -7.27 17.51 -6.65
C ASN A 70 -6.95 17.66 -8.16
N GLU A 71 -7.97 17.87 -9.00
CA GLU A 71 -7.83 18.05 -10.44
C GLU A 71 -6.92 19.23 -10.85
N LYS A 72 -6.75 20.23 -9.99
CA LYS A 72 -5.88 21.37 -10.19
C LYS A 72 -4.45 21.14 -9.72
N GLY A 73 -4.13 19.93 -9.28
CA GLY A 73 -2.82 19.58 -8.78
C GLY A 73 -2.52 20.06 -7.35
N VAL A 74 -3.52 20.49 -6.60
CA VAL A 74 -3.36 21.00 -5.23
C VAL A 74 -3.56 19.85 -4.23
N PHE A 75 -2.62 19.68 -3.31
CA PHE A 75 -2.72 18.71 -2.23
C PHE A 75 -3.73 19.14 -1.16
N SER A 76 -4.53 18.19 -0.70
CA SER A 76 -5.41 18.39 0.46
C SER A 76 -4.61 18.30 1.76
N SER A 77 -5.05 18.97 2.82
CA SER A 77 -4.48 18.81 4.14
C SER A 77 -4.74 17.40 4.67
N LEU A 78 -3.78 16.87 5.45
CA LEU A 78 -3.95 15.66 6.24
C LEU A 78 -3.99 16.01 7.73
N PRO A 79 -4.74 15.26 8.53
CA PRO A 79 -4.62 15.34 9.98
C PRO A 79 -3.27 14.76 10.45
N GLU A 80 -2.95 14.97 11.72
CA GLU A 80 -1.77 14.36 12.33
C GLU A 80 -1.83 12.84 12.28
N LYS A 81 -0.68 12.22 12.03
CA LYS A 81 -0.50 10.76 12.09
C LYS A 81 -0.95 10.22 13.45
N GLY A 82 -1.73 9.14 13.45
CA GLY A 82 -2.29 8.55 14.67
C GLY A 82 -3.58 9.19 15.18
N ARG A 83 -4.16 10.14 14.43
CA ARG A 83 -5.50 10.70 14.67
C ARG A 83 -6.39 10.53 13.45
N LEU A 84 -6.03 9.63 12.58
CA LEU A 84 -6.71 9.44 11.31
C LEU A 84 -7.90 8.53 11.49
N GLN A 85 -9.02 9.08 11.12
CA GLN A 85 -10.19 8.28 10.80
C GLN A 85 -10.05 7.77 9.36
N GLU A 86 -10.82 6.76 9.03
CA GLU A 86 -11.00 6.30 7.65
C GLU A 86 -11.35 7.46 6.72
N GLY A 87 -10.79 7.44 5.52
CA GLY A 87 -11.07 8.45 4.52
C GLY A 87 -9.82 9.15 3.97
N TYR A 88 -9.92 10.45 3.76
CA TYR A 88 -8.84 11.27 3.16
C TYR A 88 -8.35 10.74 1.81
N GLY A 89 -9.28 10.32 0.95
CA GLY A 89 -8.95 9.73 -0.35
C GLY A 89 -8.54 8.26 -0.30
N CYS A 90 -8.77 7.58 0.81
CA CYS A 90 -8.55 6.16 0.99
C CYS A 90 -9.88 5.43 1.22
N VAL A 91 -9.95 4.19 0.74
CA VAL A 91 -11.09 3.28 0.94
C VAL A 91 -10.74 2.34 2.08
N GLU A 92 -11.60 2.26 3.09
CA GLU A 92 -11.45 1.39 4.27
C GLU A 92 -10.08 1.51 4.98
N SER A 93 -9.43 2.65 4.78
CA SER A 93 -8.08 2.91 5.31
C SER A 93 -7.83 4.41 5.46
N ASN A 94 -6.64 4.76 5.86
CA ASN A 94 -6.16 6.13 5.91
C ASN A 94 -4.85 6.28 5.11
N PRO A 95 -4.38 7.49 4.80
CA PRO A 95 -3.18 7.70 4.00
C PRO A 95 -1.92 7.04 4.56
N TYR A 96 -1.79 6.90 5.89
CA TYR A 96 -0.62 6.27 6.51
C TYR A 96 -0.63 4.74 6.48
N GLN A 97 -1.77 4.14 6.17
CA GLN A 97 -1.91 2.72 5.86
C GLN A 97 -1.75 2.49 4.36
N GLN A 98 -2.57 3.16 3.56
CA GLN A 98 -2.60 3.00 2.11
C GLN A 98 -1.30 3.42 1.42
N GLY A 99 -0.58 4.41 1.94
CA GLY A 99 0.65 4.94 1.35
C GLY A 99 1.79 3.93 1.24
N TRP A 100 1.69 2.78 1.88
CA TRP A 100 2.65 1.68 1.72
C TRP A 100 2.37 0.83 0.47
N PHE A 101 1.23 1.01 -0.21
CA PHE A 101 0.82 0.16 -1.32
C PHE A 101 1.52 0.52 -2.64
N VAL A 102 2.84 0.34 -2.67
CA VAL A 102 3.68 0.42 -3.88
C VAL A 102 4.52 -0.86 -4.01
N PRO A 103 3.90 -2.07 -4.04
CA PRO A 103 4.64 -3.33 -4.01
C PRO A 103 5.44 -3.58 -5.29
N HIS A 104 5.10 -2.93 -6.38
CA HIS A 104 5.75 -3.06 -7.68
C HIS A 104 7.03 -2.23 -7.83
N ASP A 105 7.20 -1.16 -7.02
CA ASP A 105 8.41 -0.31 -7.04
C ASP A 105 8.81 0.13 -5.61
N VAL A 106 9.11 -0.85 -4.77
CA VAL A 106 9.53 -0.61 -3.37
C VAL A 106 10.76 0.29 -3.28
N GLU A 107 11.72 0.12 -4.17
CA GLU A 107 12.94 0.96 -4.18
C GLU A 107 12.64 2.41 -4.61
N GLY A 108 11.71 2.60 -5.56
CA GLY A 108 11.23 3.93 -5.93
C GLY A 108 10.51 4.62 -4.79
N MET A 109 9.62 3.90 -4.12
CA MET A 109 8.93 4.38 -2.90
C MET A 109 9.95 4.78 -1.81
N ILE A 110 10.94 3.93 -1.52
CA ILE A 110 11.97 4.22 -0.52
C ILE A 110 12.74 5.50 -0.86
N ARG A 111 13.14 5.68 -2.12
CA ARG A 111 13.82 6.91 -2.56
C ARG A 111 12.92 8.13 -2.39
N LEU A 112 11.65 8.02 -2.81
CA LEU A 112 10.67 9.10 -2.75
C LEU A 112 10.41 9.56 -1.31
N MET A 113 10.30 8.61 -0.38
CA MET A 113 10.04 8.86 1.04
C MET A 113 11.26 9.34 1.83
N GLY A 114 12.42 9.54 1.19
CA GLY A 114 13.63 10.09 1.83
C GLY A 114 14.68 9.06 2.27
N GLY A 115 14.57 7.83 1.76
CA GLY A 115 15.60 6.80 1.92
C GLY A 115 15.30 5.75 2.99
N ARG A 116 16.18 4.74 3.05
CA ARG A 116 15.99 3.53 3.85
C ARG A 116 15.86 3.78 5.34
N GLU A 117 16.65 4.69 5.89
CA GLU A 117 16.65 4.97 7.34
C GLU A 117 15.30 5.58 7.78
N LYS A 118 14.80 6.55 7.00
CA LYS A 118 13.51 7.19 7.27
C LYS A 118 12.36 6.20 7.14
N VAL A 119 12.33 5.42 6.06
CA VAL A 119 11.28 4.40 5.83
C VAL A 119 11.32 3.34 6.93
N LEU A 120 12.50 2.90 7.37
CA LEU A 120 12.63 1.97 8.50
C LEU A 120 12.08 2.56 9.80
N ALA A 121 12.36 3.83 10.07
CA ALA A 121 11.83 4.51 11.26
C ALA A 121 10.31 4.62 11.23
N ASP A 122 9.74 5.00 10.08
CA ASP A 122 8.28 5.11 9.89
C ASP A 122 7.58 3.75 10.02
N LEU A 123 8.16 2.69 9.45
CA LEU A 123 7.62 1.32 9.59
C LEU A 123 7.68 0.83 11.04
N LYS A 124 8.79 1.06 11.75
CA LYS A 124 8.89 0.71 13.17
C LYS A 124 7.84 1.44 14.00
N ASP A 125 7.70 2.75 13.81
CA ASP A 125 6.71 3.57 14.50
C ASP A 125 5.29 3.04 14.27
N MET A 126 4.95 2.67 13.03
CA MET A 126 3.67 2.08 12.68
C MET A 126 3.39 0.79 13.45
N PHE A 127 4.32 -0.17 13.41
CA PHE A 127 4.12 -1.47 14.06
C PHE A 127 4.17 -1.39 15.60
N GLU A 128 5.03 -0.55 16.16
CA GLU A 128 5.16 -0.37 17.62
C GLU A 128 3.92 0.29 18.24
N LYS A 129 3.17 1.07 17.47
CA LYS A 129 1.92 1.72 17.89
C LYS A 129 0.67 0.91 17.56
N THR A 130 0.79 -0.15 16.78
CA THR A 130 -0.32 -1.01 16.41
C THR A 130 -0.87 -1.74 17.65
N PRO A 131 -2.19 -1.70 17.89
CA PRO A 131 -2.82 -2.52 18.92
C PRO A 131 -2.56 -4.01 18.71
N GLY A 132 -2.36 -4.76 19.81
CA GLY A 132 -1.96 -6.17 19.73
C GLY A 132 -3.03 -7.13 19.19
N ASP A 133 -4.26 -6.68 19.00
CA ASP A 133 -5.34 -7.46 18.38
C ASP A 133 -5.37 -7.33 16.86
N TYR A 134 -4.59 -6.39 16.29
CA TYR A 134 -4.49 -6.14 14.85
C TYR A 134 -5.82 -5.84 14.13
N LEU A 135 -6.86 -5.54 14.88
CA LEU A 135 -8.17 -5.16 14.36
C LEU A 135 -8.13 -3.69 13.87
N TRP A 136 -9.24 -3.19 13.34
CA TRP A 136 -9.37 -1.82 12.82
C TRP A 136 -8.73 -0.76 13.74
N ASN A 137 -7.70 -0.10 13.25
CA ASN A 137 -6.94 0.92 13.98
C ASN A 137 -6.27 1.91 13.02
N ASP A 138 -5.64 2.96 13.54
CA ASP A 138 -5.01 4.03 12.75
C ASP A 138 -3.62 3.66 12.21
N TYR A 139 -3.03 2.57 12.67
CA TYR A 139 -1.69 2.11 12.32
C TYR A 139 -1.73 0.89 11.39
N TYR A 140 -1.01 -0.17 11.66
CA TYR A 140 -1.10 -1.39 10.87
C TYR A 140 -2.42 -2.12 11.16
N ASN A 141 -3.32 -2.14 10.19
CA ASN A 141 -4.63 -2.77 10.28
C ASN A 141 -4.65 -4.08 9.48
N HIS A 142 -4.42 -5.22 10.15
CA HIS A 142 -4.38 -6.52 9.46
C HIS A 142 -5.74 -6.97 8.92
N ALA A 143 -6.82 -6.37 9.38
CA ALA A 143 -8.17 -6.65 8.89
C ALA A 143 -8.44 -6.08 7.47
N ASN A 144 -7.45 -5.39 6.87
CA ASN A 144 -7.58 -4.82 5.53
C ASN A 144 -6.40 -5.24 4.62
N GLU A 145 -6.70 -5.85 3.48
CA GLU A 145 -5.76 -6.54 2.60
C GLU A 145 -4.67 -5.67 1.97
N PRO A 146 -4.90 -4.38 1.62
CA PRO A 146 -3.86 -3.54 1.01
C PRO A 146 -2.58 -3.40 1.83
N VAL A 147 -2.61 -3.69 3.14
CA VAL A 147 -1.42 -3.63 4.00
C VAL A 147 -0.73 -4.97 4.24
N HIS A 148 -1.22 -6.07 3.70
CA HIS A 148 -0.71 -7.43 3.97
C HIS A 148 0.75 -7.64 3.56
N HIS A 149 1.28 -6.88 2.60
CA HIS A 149 2.68 -6.92 2.19
C HIS A 149 3.61 -6.12 3.12
N VAL A 150 3.06 -5.20 3.94
CA VAL A 150 3.84 -4.22 4.73
C VAL A 150 4.81 -4.86 5.73
N PRO A 151 4.46 -5.95 6.46
CA PRO A 151 5.42 -6.63 7.35
C PRO A 151 6.67 -7.15 6.62
N PHE A 152 6.56 -7.45 5.32
CA PHE A 152 7.65 -7.97 4.51
C PHE A 152 8.58 -6.86 3.96
N LEU A 153 8.19 -5.59 4.04
CA LEU A 153 9.03 -4.46 3.63
C LEU A 153 10.32 -4.37 4.47
N PHE A 154 10.31 -4.85 5.70
CA PHE A 154 11.53 -4.92 6.52
C PHE A 154 12.63 -5.77 5.86
N ASN A 155 12.29 -6.80 5.09
CA ASN A 155 13.29 -7.57 4.32
C ASN A 155 14.00 -6.68 3.29
N ARG A 156 13.24 -5.80 2.61
CA ARG A 156 13.79 -4.85 1.62
C ARG A 156 14.70 -3.80 2.27
N LEU A 157 14.50 -3.54 3.55
CA LEU A 157 15.28 -2.61 4.35
C LEU A 157 16.47 -3.27 5.06
N GLY A 158 16.74 -4.56 4.82
CA GLY A 158 17.84 -5.30 5.44
C GLY A 158 17.58 -5.70 6.90
N MET A 159 16.31 -5.71 7.32
CA MET A 159 15.91 -6.04 8.69
C MET A 159 14.98 -7.28 8.75
N PRO A 160 15.42 -8.45 8.25
CA PRO A 160 14.57 -9.65 8.20
C PRO A 160 14.09 -10.12 9.58
N SER A 161 14.85 -9.84 10.62
CA SER A 161 14.41 -10.16 12.00
C SER A 161 13.14 -9.41 12.42
N LEU A 162 12.90 -8.21 11.88
CA LEU A 162 11.66 -7.48 12.12
C LEU A 162 10.49 -8.05 11.32
N THR A 163 10.71 -8.50 10.09
CA THR A 163 9.70 -9.28 9.38
C THR A 163 9.30 -10.50 10.19
N GLN A 164 10.26 -11.33 10.64
CA GLN A 164 10.01 -12.52 11.44
C GLN A 164 9.26 -12.21 12.75
N LYS A 165 9.66 -11.14 13.42
CA LYS A 165 8.98 -10.68 14.65
C LYS A 165 7.52 -10.38 14.38
N TRP A 166 7.24 -9.49 13.43
CA TRP A 166 5.91 -8.97 13.20
C TRP A 166 4.98 -9.98 12.53
N THR A 167 5.45 -10.76 11.56
CA THR A 167 4.63 -11.81 10.95
C THR A 167 4.23 -12.87 11.98
N ARG A 168 5.16 -13.28 12.87
CA ARG A 168 4.84 -14.21 13.96
C ARG A 168 3.85 -13.62 14.95
N ASP A 169 4.00 -12.34 15.29
CA ASP A 169 3.10 -11.66 16.21
C ASP A 169 1.68 -11.57 15.65
N ILE A 170 1.56 -11.19 14.36
CA ILE A 170 0.30 -11.18 13.62
C ILE A 170 -0.32 -12.58 13.58
N CYS A 171 0.43 -13.61 13.20
CA CYS A 171 -0.07 -14.99 13.15
C CYS A 171 -0.64 -15.47 14.51
N ARG A 172 -0.09 -14.99 15.62
CA ARG A 172 -0.52 -15.39 16.96
C ARG A 172 -1.74 -14.64 17.46
N ASN A 173 -1.89 -13.38 17.07
CA ASN A 173 -2.85 -12.48 17.67
C ASN A 173 -4.02 -12.12 16.75
N ALA A 174 -3.82 -12.20 15.43
CA ALA A 174 -4.85 -11.90 14.43
C ALA A 174 -5.62 -13.15 13.94
N TYR A 175 -5.16 -14.36 14.31
CA TYR A 175 -5.76 -15.63 13.89
C TYR A 175 -5.97 -16.54 15.08
N HIS A 176 -7.14 -17.18 15.15
CA HIS A 176 -7.52 -18.05 16.26
C HIS A 176 -8.22 -19.31 15.76
N ASP A 177 -8.10 -20.39 16.52
CA ASP A 177 -8.79 -21.67 16.26
C ASP A 177 -10.26 -21.60 16.69
N LYS A 178 -11.06 -20.79 15.98
CA LYS A 178 -12.50 -20.59 16.22
C LYS A 178 -13.22 -20.27 14.90
N VAL A 179 -14.53 -20.45 14.90
CA VAL A 179 -15.38 -20.05 13.74
C VAL A 179 -15.23 -18.56 13.40
N THR A 180 -15.00 -17.71 14.41
CA THR A 180 -14.75 -16.27 14.27
C THR A 180 -13.26 -15.96 14.44
N GLY A 181 -12.39 -16.78 13.87
CA GLY A 181 -10.96 -16.75 14.13
C GLY A 181 -10.14 -15.76 13.31
N LEU A 182 -10.77 -14.93 12.51
CA LEU A 182 -10.12 -13.88 11.71
C LEU A 182 -10.42 -12.50 12.25
N VAL A 183 -9.47 -11.58 12.15
CA VAL A 183 -9.66 -10.18 12.58
C VAL A 183 -10.39 -9.31 11.56
N GLY A 184 -10.84 -9.84 10.46
CA GLY A 184 -11.56 -9.14 9.40
C GLY A 184 -12.40 -10.12 8.61
N ASN A 185 -12.71 -9.74 7.38
CA ASN A 185 -13.35 -10.63 6.43
C ASN A 185 -12.30 -11.57 5.82
N GLU A 186 -12.74 -12.71 5.29
CA GLU A 186 -11.83 -13.65 4.60
C GLU A 186 -11.33 -13.11 3.26
N ASP A 187 -12.17 -12.34 2.59
CA ASP A 187 -11.95 -11.68 1.29
C ASP A 187 -11.31 -12.60 0.24
N VAL A 188 -12.15 -13.52 -0.23
CA VAL A 188 -11.82 -14.47 -1.31
C VAL A 188 -10.60 -15.36 -0.98
N GLY A 189 -10.36 -15.60 0.31
CA GLY A 189 -9.27 -16.47 0.77
C GLY A 189 -7.95 -15.76 1.04
N GLN A 190 -7.89 -14.43 0.94
CA GLN A 190 -6.63 -13.71 1.13
C GLN A 190 -6.11 -13.78 2.56
N MET A 191 -6.99 -13.68 3.57
CA MET A 191 -6.60 -13.77 4.98
C MET A 191 -6.00 -15.15 5.30
N SER A 192 -6.65 -16.23 4.89
CA SER A 192 -6.15 -17.60 5.07
C SER A 192 -4.85 -17.85 4.30
N ALA A 193 -4.75 -17.38 3.07
CA ALA A 193 -3.55 -17.50 2.25
C ALA A 193 -2.37 -16.78 2.90
N TRP A 194 -2.59 -15.57 3.41
CA TRP A 194 -1.55 -14.83 4.11
C TRP A 194 -1.03 -15.59 5.34
N TYR A 195 -1.94 -16.14 6.16
CA TYR A 195 -1.56 -16.95 7.33
C TYR A 195 -0.71 -18.15 6.93
N VAL A 196 -1.16 -18.92 5.95
CA VAL A 196 -0.42 -20.12 5.49
C VAL A 196 0.98 -19.78 4.99
N LEU A 197 1.09 -18.72 4.16
CA LEU A 197 2.38 -18.32 3.60
C LEU A 197 3.31 -17.65 4.63
N ALA A 198 2.75 -16.95 5.61
CA ALA A 198 3.54 -16.27 6.64
C ALA A 198 3.97 -17.22 7.79
N ALA A 199 3.21 -18.30 8.02
CA ALA A 199 3.49 -19.28 9.08
C ALA A 199 4.44 -20.41 8.62
N ALA A 200 4.55 -20.67 7.30
CA ALA A 200 5.43 -21.68 6.72
C ALA A 200 6.90 -21.25 6.72
#